data_9f219b0a13e8d776b8b3c3080eb23877
#
_entry.id   9f219b0a13e8d776b8b3c3080eb23877
#
_cell.length_a   1.000
_cell.length_b   1.000
_cell.length_c   1.000
_cell.angle_alpha   90.00
_cell.angle_beta   90.00
_cell.angle_gamma   90.00
#
_symmetry.space_group_name_H-M   'P 1'
#
loop_
_entity.id
_entity.type
_entity.pdbx_description
1 polymer ?
#
loop_
_entity_poly.entity_id
_entity_poly.type
_entity_poly.pdbx_seq_one_letter_code
_entity_poly.pdbx_strand_id
1 'polypeptide(L)'
;RDLRMSRGLGDVYKRQEEREEAWKELEREGVFELVGSLQYNIEINAVGVNKGTGLVNLGKMLGIRREEIMACGDGDNDIAMLKEVGFGVAMANAEEKVKAVADYITESNNDEGVAKAIEKFVLK
;
A
#
# COMPACT_ATOMS: atom_id res chain seq x y z
N ARG A 1 -18.66 -1.62 16.64
CA ARG A 1 -17.54 -1.72 15.70
C ARG A 1 -17.80 -2.81 14.67
N ASP A 2 -17.57 -2.51 13.43
CA ASP A 2 -17.62 -3.50 12.35
C ASP A 2 -16.23 -4.07 12.13
N LEU A 3 -16.08 -5.37 12.34
CA LEU A 3 -14.88 -6.11 11.96
C LEU A 3 -15.12 -6.75 10.59
N ARG A 4 -14.32 -6.40 9.63
CA ARG A 4 -14.37 -6.98 8.30
C ARG A 4 -13.18 -7.89 8.09
N MET A 5 -13.47 -9.13 7.78
CA MET A 5 -12.44 -10.11 7.44
C MET A 5 -12.32 -10.22 5.92
N SER A 6 -11.13 -9.91 5.42
CA SER A 6 -10.71 -10.27 4.08
C SER A 6 -9.41 -11.08 4.23
N ARG A 7 -8.35 -10.74 3.58
CA ARG A 7 -7.02 -11.34 3.81
C ARG A 7 -6.32 -10.79 5.08
N GLY A 8 -7.01 -9.99 5.84
CA GLY A 8 -6.65 -9.43 7.12
C GLY A 8 -7.90 -9.02 7.85
N LEU A 9 -7.76 -8.55 9.06
CA LEU A 9 -8.84 -7.96 9.84
C LEU A 9 -8.81 -6.44 9.65
N GLY A 10 -9.97 -5.87 9.33
CA GLY A 10 -10.14 -4.42 9.28
C GLY A 10 -11.13 -3.97 10.34
N ASP A 11 -10.89 -2.84 10.94
CA ASP A 11 -11.83 -2.19 11.84
C ASP A 11 -12.06 -0.74 11.43
N VAL A 12 -13.30 -0.27 11.56
CA VAL A 12 -13.71 1.09 11.19
C VAL A 12 -14.04 1.87 12.44
N TYR A 13 -13.38 3.01 12.60
CA TYR A 13 -13.55 3.90 13.75
C TYR A 13 -14.19 5.21 13.34
N LYS A 14 -15.23 5.65 14.07
CA LYS A 14 -15.89 6.92 13.84
C LYS A 14 -15.11 8.11 14.36
N ARG A 15 -14.24 7.88 15.36
CA ARG A 15 -13.41 8.90 16.00
C ARG A 15 -11.94 8.61 15.78
N GLN A 16 -11.19 9.63 15.41
CA GLN A 16 -9.75 9.54 15.22
C GLN A 16 -9.03 9.12 16.51
N GLU A 17 -9.48 9.60 17.66
CA GLU A 17 -8.91 9.26 18.98
C GLU A 17 -9.02 7.76 19.28
N GLU A 18 -10.20 7.16 19.03
CA GLU A 18 -10.42 5.73 19.21
C GLU A 18 -9.53 4.89 18.29
N ARG A 19 -9.34 5.36 17.07
CA ARG A 19 -8.47 4.71 16.10
C ARG A 19 -7.01 4.74 16.57
N GLU A 20 -6.53 5.88 17.06
CA GLU A 20 -5.16 6.03 17.56
C GLU A 20 -4.90 5.16 18.79
N GLU A 21 -5.84 5.10 19.73
CA GLU A 21 -5.74 4.22 20.90
C GLU A 21 -5.67 2.75 20.50
N ALA A 22 -6.55 2.31 19.60
CA ALA A 22 -6.56 0.96 19.08
C ALA A 22 -5.26 0.62 18.34
N TRP A 23 -4.75 1.54 17.55
CA TRP A 23 -3.47 1.38 16.88
C TRP A 23 -2.34 1.12 17.85
N LYS A 24 -2.23 1.95 18.90
CA LYS A 24 -1.20 1.81 19.94
C LYS A 24 -1.29 0.48 20.68
N GLU A 25 -2.49 0.02 20.99
CA GLU A 25 -2.69 -1.28 21.65
C GLU A 25 -2.25 -2.43 20.76
N LEU A 26 -2.62 -2.41 19.48
CA LEU A 26 -2.24 -3.42 18.51
C LEU A 26 -0.73 -3.44 18.25
N GLU A 27 -0.09 -2.27 18.22
CA GLU A 27 1.37 -2.18 18.13
C GLU A 27 2.08 -2.82 19.32
N ARG A 28 1.53 -2.66 20.51
CA ARG A 28 2.11 -3.26 21.74
C ARG A 28 2.08 -4.79 21.70
N GLU A 29 1.09 -5.38 21.05
CA GLU A 29 1.02 -6.84 20.85
C GLU A 29 2.22 -7.35 20.03
N GLY A 30 2.74 -6.57 19.10
CA GLY A 30 3.95 -6.87 18.33
C GLY A 30 3.85 -8.05 17.37
N VAL A 31 2.64 -8.56 17.12
CA VAL A 31 2.39 -9.75 16.30
C VAL A 31 1.63 -9.45 15.01
N PHE A 32 1.39 -8.17 14.75
CA PHE A 32 0.62 -7.73 13.59
C PHE A 32 1.39 -6.72 12.75
N GLU A 33 1.09 -6.70 11.47
CA GLU A 33 1.44 -5.61 10.56
C GLU A 33 0.21 -4.73 10.37
N LEU A 34 0.32 -3.45 10.77
CA LEU A 34 -0.80 -2.51 10.77
C LEU A 34 -0.66 -1.54 9.61
N VAL A 35 -1.74 -1.33 8.87
CA VAL A 35 -1.79 -0.38 7.77
C VAL A 35 -3.09 0.42 7.84
N GLY A 36 -3.04 1.71 7.50
CA GLY A 36 -4.21 2.55 7.32
C GLY A 36 -4.46 2.82 5.85
N SER A 37 -5.58 2.36 5.31
CA SER A 37 -5.98 2.71 3.94
C SER A 37 -6.81 3.98 3.90
N LEU A 38 -7.53 4.28 4.98
CA LEU A 38 -8.35 5.47 5.18
C LEU A 38 -8.15 6.00 6.61
N GLN A 39 -8.50 7.26 6.84
CA GLN A 39 -8.32 7.90 8.14
C GLN A 39 -9.08 7.25 9.30
N TYR A 40 -10.09 6.47 9.00
CA TYR A 40 -10.99 5.87 9.99
C TYR A 40 -10.88 4.36 10.08
N ASN A 41 -9.94 3.72 9.40
CA ASN A 41 -9.75 2.28 9.47
C ASN A 41 -8.34 1.88 9.91
N ILE A 42 -8.23 0.65 10.37
CA ILE A 42 -6.97 -0.04 10.61
C ILE A 42 -7.07 -1.40 9.91
N GLU A 43 -6.13 -1.70 9.06
CA GLU A 43 -5.98 -3.04 8.47
C GLU A 43 -4.96 -3.81 9.30
N ILE A 44 -5.35 -4.96 9.79
CA ILE A 44 -4.55 -5.81 10.65
C ILE A 44 -4.15 -7.06 9.85
N ASN A 45 -2.88 -7.19 9.58
CA ASN A 45 -2.34 -8.31 8.81
C ASN A 45 -1.36 -9.13 9.65
N ALA A 46 -1.16 -10.38 9.30
CA ALA A 46 -0.04 -11.14 9.82
C ALA A 46 1.27 -10.51 9.36
N VAL A 47 2.31 -10.63 10.19
CA VAL A 47 3.65 -10.14 9.83
C VAL A 47 4.10 -10.76 8.51
N GLY A 48 4.60 -9.93 7.61
CA GLY A 48 5.01 -10.34 6.26
C GLY A 48 3.89 -10.45 5.22
N VAL A 49 2.65 -10.14 5.60
CA VAL A 49 1.50 -10.15 4.69
C VAL A 49 1.11 -8.72 4.35
N ASN A 50 1.48 -8.26 3.16
CA ASN A 50 1.16 -6.94 2.65
C ASN A 50 1.10 -6.96 1.11
N LYS A 51 0.75 -5.83 0.50
CA LYS A 51 0.67 -5.73 -0.97
C LYS A 51 2.01 -6.01 -1.66
N GLY A 52 3.12 -5.63 -1.04
CA GLY A 52 4.46 -5.86 -1.58
C GLY A 52 4.83 -7.34 -1.65
N THR A 53 4.70 -8.05 -0.54
CA THR A 53 4.99 -9.50 -0.49
C THR A 53 4.03 -10.30 -1.37
N GLY A 54 2.75 -9.91 -1.42
CA GLY A 54 1.75 -10.53 -2.29
C GLY A 54 2.11 -10.39 -3.77
N LEU A 55 2.51 -9.20 -4.20
CA LEU A 55 2.88 -8.94 -5.59
C LEU A 55 4.17 -9.66 -6.00
N VAL A 56 5.18 -9.66 -5.14
CA VAL A 56 6.44 -10.37 -5.39
C VAL A 56 6.20 -11.88 -5.49
N ASN A 57 5.37 -12.45 -4.61
CA ASN A 57 5.02 -13.88 -4.65
C ASN A 57 4.24 -14.23 -5.91
N LEU A 58 3.31 -13.40 -6.35
CA LEU A 58 2.61 -13.58 -7.62
C LEU A 58 3.59 -13.55 -8.80
N GLY A 59 4.52 -12.62 -8.80
CA GLY A 59 5.58 -12.55 -9.79
C GLY A 59 6.38 -13.84 -9.89
N LYS A 60 6.80 -14.39 -8.75
CA LYS A 60 7.51 -15.68 -8.68
C LYS A 60 6.70 -16.83 -9.31
N MET A 61 5.40 -16.87 -9.03
CA MET A 61 4.52 -17.89 -9.62
C MET A 61 4.41 -17.78 -11.14
N LEU A 62 4.53 -16.57 -11.67
CA LEU A 62 4.46 -16.28 -13.11
C LEU A 62 5.83 -16.25 -13.80
N GLY A 63 6.90 -16.49 -13.09
CA GLY A 63 8.26 -16.40 -13.62
C GLY A 63 8.75 -14.97 -13.88
N ILE A 64 8.15 -13.98 -13.22
CA ILE A 64 8.49 -12.55 -13.31
C ILE A 64 9.33 -12.17 -12.09
N ARG A 65 10.49 -11.59 -12.32
CA ARG A 65 11.35 -11.09 -11.24
C ARG A 65 10.81 -9.78 -10.69
N ARG A 66 11.04 -9.50 -9.42
CA ARG A 66 10.59 -8.25 -8.81
C ARG A 66 11.13 -7.00 -9.53
N GLU A 67 12.34 -7.07 -10.07
CA GLU A 67 12.97 -6.00 -10.85
C GLU A 67 12.22 -5.67 -12.16
N GLU A 68 11.39 -6.60 -12.63
CA GLU A 68 10.57 -6.44 -13.83
C GLU A 68 9.16 -5.93 -13.55
N ILE A 69 8.85 -5.65 -12.28
CA ILE A 69 7.52 -5.21 -11.84
C ILE A 69 7.52 -3.69 -11.65
N MET A 70 6.58 -3.02 -12.28
CA MET A 70 6.20 -1.65 -11.99
C MET A 70 4.90 -1.65 -11.20
N ALA A 71 4.80 -0.85 -10.15
CA ALA A 71 3.58 -0.70 -9.38
C ALA A 71 3.26 0.76 -9.11
N CYS A 72 1.98 1.11 -9.14
CA CYS A 72 1.49 2.45 -8.81
C CYS A 72 0.69 2.41 -7.51
N GLY A 73 0.84 3.44 -6.69
CA GLY A 73 0.13 3.54 -5.41
C GLY A 73 -0.03 4.97 -4.91
N ASP A 74 -0.96 5.17 -3.98
CA ASP A 74 -1.25 6.48 -3.42
C ASP A 74 -1.47 6.48 -1.90
N GLY A 75 -1.66 5.32 -1.30
CA GLY A 75 -2.00 5.18 0.12
C GLY A 75 -0.90 4.56 0.98
N ASP A 76 -1.09 4.65 2.28
CA ASP A 76 -0.20 4.08 3.28
C ASP A 76 0.02 2.56 3.07
N ASN A 77 -1.04 1.86 2.71
CA ASN A 77 -1.01 0.42 2.42
C ASN A 77 -0.26 0.06 1.13
N ASP A 78 0.16 1.03 0.34
CA ASP A 78 0.95 0.82 -0.88
C ASP A 78 2.46 0.98 -0.66
N ILE A 79 2.89 1.51 0.49
CA ILE A 79 4.30 1.80 0.78
C ILE A 79 5.16 0.54 0.66
N ALA A 80 4.74 -0.58 1.27
CA ALA A 80 5.48 -1.83 1.18
C ALA A 80 5.62 -2.31 -0.28
N MET A 81 4.57 -2.19 -1.07
CA MET A 81 4.57 -2.54 -2.50
C MET A 81 5.55 -1.67 -3.29
N LEU A 82 5.50 -0.35 -3.10
CA LEU A 82 6.39 0.58 -3.80
C LEU A 82 7.86 0.35 -3.48
N LYS A 83 8.17 -0.08 -2.26
CA LYS A 83 9.54 -0.43 -1.85
C LYS A 83 10.04 -1.74 -2.43
N GLU A 84 9.16 -2.73 -2.59
CA GLU A 84 9.54 -4.09 -2.97
C GLU A 84 9.71 -4.29 -4.47
N VAL A 85 8.98 -3.54 -5.29
CA VAL A 85 9.04 -3.68 -6.75
C VAL A 85 10.29 -3.03 -7.35
N GLY A 86 10.60 -3.38 -8.59
CA GLY A 86 11.72 -2.79 -9.31
C GLY A 86 11.52 -1.32 -9.69
N PHE A 87 10.25 -0.89 -9.87
CA PHE A 87 9.93 0.50 -10.18
C PHE A 87 8.61 0.92 -9.54
N GLY A 88 8.70 1.64 -8.43
CA GLY A 88 7.56 2.15 -7.68
C GLY A 88 7.15 3.55 -8.14
N VAL A 89 5.87 3.73 -8.45
CA VAL A 89 5.29 4.98 -8.90
C VAL A 89 4.25 5.48 -7.90
N ALA A 90 4.46 6.66 -7.34
CA ALA A 90 3.48 7.32 -6.50
C ALA A 90 2.59 8.24 -7.34
N MET A 91 1.32 8.30 -6.99
CA MET A 91 0.38 9.26 -7.58
C MET A 91 0.65 10.67 -7.04
N ALA A 92 0.38 11.69 -7.83
CA ALA A 92 0.54 13.08 -7.39
C ALA A 92 -0.35 13.43 -6.18
N ASN A 93 -1.50 12.78 -6.06
CA ASN A 93 -2.42 12.93 -4.92
C ASN A 93 -2.03 12.10 -3.69
N ALA A 94 -0.93 11.36 -3.73
CA ALA A 94 -0.44 10.59 -2.60
C ALA A 94 0.10 11.48 -1.47
N GLU A 95 0.09 10.93 -0.25
CA GLU A 95 0.74 11.59 0.88
C GLU A 95 2.27 11.64 0.69
N GLU A 96 2.92 12.59 1.34
CA GLU A 96 4.38 12.79 1.21
C GLU A 96 5.20 11.55 1.59
N LYS A 97 4.77 10.79 2.60
CA LYS A 97 5.44 9.54 3.00
C LYS A 97 5.40 8.46 1.92
N VAL A 98 4.36 8.44 1.10
CA VAL A 98 4.22 7.52 -0.05
C VAL A 98 5.13 7.96 -1.19
N LYS A 99 5.12 9.25 -1.50
CA LYS A 99 6.00 9.84 -2.52
C LYS A 99 7.47 9.65 -2.18
N ALA A 100 7.83 9.71 -0.90
CA ALA A 100 9.21 9.58 -0.43
C ALA A 100 9.84 8.21 -0.73
N VAL A 101 9.03 7.15 -0.86
CA VAL A 101 9.52 5.78 -1.14
C VAL A 101 9.42 5.40 -2.61
N ALA A 102 8.83 6.22 -3.45
CA ALA A 102 8.64 5.96 -4.87
C ALA A 102 9.85 6.37 -5.69
N ASP A 103 10.07 5.67 -6.79
CA ASP A 103 11.09 6.01 -7.78
C ASP A 103 10.66 7.14 -8.72
N TYR A 104 9.34 7.27 -8.90
CA TYR A 104 8.75 8.28 -9.77
C TYR A 104 7.41 8.76 -9.22
N ILE A 105 7.10 10.03 -9.44
CA ILE A 105 5.79 10.62 -9.10
C ILE A 105 5.08 10.97 -10.40
N THR A 106 3.97 10.30 -10.66
CA THR A 106 3.14 10.55 -11.83
C THR A 106 2.06 11.60 -11.54
N GLU A 107 1.20 11.87 -12.51
CA GLU A 107 0.06 12.77 -12.33
C GLU A 107 -0.97 12.20 -11.33
N SER A 108 -1.98 13.00 -10.98
CA SER A 108 -3.03 12.59 -10.06
C SER A 108 -3.96 11.53 -10.68
N ASN A 109 -4.75 10.90 -9.83
CA ASN A 109 -5.83 10.00 -10.27
C ASN A 109 -6.87 10.70 -11.16
N ASN A 110 -7.05 12.02 -10.99
CA ASN A 110 -7.96 12.83 -11.83
C ASN A 110 -7.34 13.17 -13.19
N ASP A 111 -6.03 13.03 -13.35
CA ASP A 111 -5.28 13.39 -14.54
C ASP A 111 -4.66 12.16 -15.23
N GLU A 112 -5.27 10.99 -15.03
CA GLU A 112 -4.87 9.72 -15.65
C GLU A 112 -3.41 9.32 -15.33
N GLY A 113 -2.97 9.54 -14.09
CA GLY A 113 -1.59 9.31 -13.67
C GLY A 113 -1.06 7.90 -13.94
N VAL A 114 -1.88 6.85 -13.70
CA VAL A 114 -1.47 5.47 -13.97
C VAL A 114 -1.26 5.24 -15.47
N ALA A 115 -2.21 5.68 -16.30
CA ALA A 115 -2.10 5.56 -17.76
C ALA A 115 -0.84 6.27 -18.29
N LYS A 116 -0.58 7.49 -17.82
CA LYS A 116 0.62 8.25 -18.20
C LYS A 116 1.91 7.56 -17.79
N ALA A 117 1.97 6.95 -16.61
CA ALA A 117 3.12 6.17 -16.18
C ALA A 117 3.34 4.94 -17.07
N ILE A 118 2.30 4.21 -17.40
CA ILE A 118 2.35 3.06 -18.30
C ILE A 118 2.85 3.48 -19.69
N GLU A 119 2.29 4.53 -20.26
CA GLU A 119 2.71 5.06 -21.56
C GLU A 119 4.19 5.46 -21.57
N LYS A 120 4.64 6.11 -20.51
CA LYS A 120 6.00 6.61 -20.42
C LYS A 120 7.06 5.49 -20.23
N PHE A 121 6.77 4.49 -19.41
CA PHE A 121 7.76 3.51 -18.96
C PHE A 121 7.57 2.11 -19.54
N VAL A 122 6.38 1.76 -19.97
CA VAL A 122 6.04 0.41 -20.46
C VAL A 122 5.79 0.38 -21.95
N LEU A 123 4.99 1.29 -22.46
CA LEU A 123 4.56 1.34 -23.88
C LEU A 123 5.47 2.27 -24.71
N LYS A 124 6.69 1.94 -24.81
CA LYS A 124 7.60 2.74 -25.66
C LYS A 124 7.55 2.33 -27.10
#